data_5c174d9044ef61c1406fb32cba0ca1c2
#
_entry.id   5c174d9044ef61c1406fb32cba0ca1c2
#
_cell.length_a   1.000
_cell.length_b   1.000
_cell.length_c   1.000
_cell.angle_alpha   90.00
_cell.angle_beta   90.00
_cell.angle_gamma   90.00
#
_symmetry.space_group_name_H-M   'P 1'
#
loop_
_entity.id
_entity.type
_entity.pdbx_description
1 polymer ?
#
loop_
_entity_poly.entity_id
_entity_poly.type
_entity_poly.pdbx_seq_one_letter_code
_entity_poly.pdbx_strand_id
1 'polypeptide(L)'
;SVSNNIEEIIEMVMFVNPNILHLCGEPGELNASRVKILRDRLQSADKEIPIMQAISVEDMSAVEFAKEYEDVSDYFILDTSTSLVQGVGASGKVHDWNVSKAIVDSVKIPVILAGGLSPENVRDAIERVKPWGVDSLTHTNKILDNGNFVKDITKVRKFFKNATG
;
A
#
# COMPACT_ATOMS: atom_id res chain seq x y z
N SER A 1 1.42 0.47 -9.92
CA SER A 1 2.48 1.06 -10.77
C SER A 1 3.59 1.64 -9.89
N VAL A 2 4.82 1.39 -10.26
CA VAL A 2 6.01 2.04 -9.68
C VAL A 2 6.49 3.24 -10.52
N SER A 3 5.87 3.49 -11.69
CA SER A 3 6.18 4.64 -12.51
C SER A 3 5.62 5.92 -11.88
N ASN A 4 6.37 7.02 -12.00
CA ASN A 4 5.97 8.38 -11.66
C ASN A 4 5.59 9.20 -12.91
N ASN A 5 5.61 8.59 -14.10
CA ASN A 5 5.22 9.18 -15.37
C ASN A 5 3.73 8.95 -15.62
N ILE A 6 2.95 10.02 -15.66
CA ILE A 6 1.49 9.97 -15.84
C ILE A 6 1.10 9.29 -17.17
N GLU A 7 1.84 9.53 -18.26
CA GLU A 7 1.54 8.92 -19.55
C GLU A 7 1.68 7.39 -19.51
N GLU A 8 2.79 6.91 -18.94
CA GLU A 8 3.02 5.47 -18.77
C GLU A 8 1.96 4.82 -17.88
N ILE A 9 1.53 5.50 -16.81
CA ILE A 9 0.46 5.01 -15.94
C ILE A 9 -0.85 4.91 -16.70
N ILE A 10 -1.20 5.91 -17.48
CA ILE A 10 -2.43 5.91 -18.29
C ILE A 10 -2.37 4.79 -19.34
N GLU A 11 -1.28 4.67 -20.09
CA GLU A 11 -1.10 3.60 -21.07
C GLU A 11 -1.26 2.22 -20.43
N MET A 12 -0.63 2.00 -19.27
CA MET A 12 -0.75 0.76 -18.52
C MET A 12 -2.21 0.51 -18.08
N VAL A 13 -2.91 1.51 -17.56
CA VAL A 13 -4.32 1.40 -17.14
C VAL A 13 -5.21 1.07 -18.33
N MET A 14 -5.01 1.72 -19.47
CA MET A 14 -5.78 1.46 -20.71
C MET A 14 -5.54 0.04 -21.26
N PHE A 15 -4.30 -0.45 -21.17
CA PHE A 15 -3.94 -1.78 -21.63
C PHE A 15 -4.42 -2.90 -20.69
N VAL A 16 -4.19 -2.75 -19.37
CA VAL A 16 -4.47 -3.80 -18.36
C VAL A 16 -5.94 -3.78 -17.92
N ASN A 17 -6.58 -2.60 -17.96
CA ASN A 17 -7.93 -2.36 -17.45
C ASN A 17 -8.16 -2.86 -16.01
N PRO A 18 -7.35 -2.42 -15.03
CA PRO A 18 -7.42 -2.91 -13.65
C PRO A 18 -8.67 -2.41 -12.92
N ASN A 19 -9.07 -3.10 -11.85
CA ASN A 19 -10.16 -2.67 -10.97
C ASN A 19 -9.71 -1.61 -9.94
N ILE A 20 -8.42 -1.58 -9.60
CA ILE A 20 -7.80 -0.62 -8.69
C ILE A 20 -6.43 -0.26 -9.25
N LEU A 21 -6.10 1.02 -9.25
CA LEU A 21 -4.76 1.53 -9.58
C LEU A 21 -3.96 1.72 -8.30
N HIS A 22 -2.99 0.85 -8.04
CA HIS A 22 -2.06 0.99 -6.92
C HIS A 22 -0.84 1.80 -7.34
N LEU A 23 -0.67 2.99 -6.74
CA LEU A 23 0.47 3.88 -6.92
C LEU A 23 1.49 3.64 -5.80
N CYS A 24 2.65 3.09 -6.15
CA CYS A 24 3.73 2.73 -5.21
C CYS A 24 5.11 3.14 -5.73
N GLY A 25 5.17 4.22 -6.50
CA GLY A 25 6.42 4.84 -6.96
C GLY A 25 7.19 5.55 -5.84
N GLU A 26 8.29 6.21 -6.19
CA GLU A 26 9.11 6.95 -5.24
C GLU A 26 8.31 8.08 -4.57
N PRO A 27 8.36 8.17 -3.23
CA PRO A 27 7.65 9.21 -2.49
C PRO A 27 8.01 10.62 -2.99
N GLY A 28 6.99 11.46 -3.20
CA GLY A 28 7.13 12.86 -3.56
C GLY A 28 7.28 13.17 -5.05
N GLU A 29 7.67 12.22 -5.91
CA GLU A 29 7.76 12.46 -7.36
C GLU A 29 6.38 12.55 -8.02
N LEU A 30 5.45 11.68 -7.62
CA LEU A 30 4.03 11.76 -8.02
C LEU A 30 3.23 12.39 -6.87
N ASN A 31 3.41 13.69 -6.62
CA ASN A 31 2.74 14.42 -5.55
C ASN A 31 1.20 14.49 -5.75
N ALA A 32 0.45 14.91 -4.72
CA ALA A 32 -1.01 14.93 -4.72
C ALA A 32 -1.60 15.71 -5.91
N SER A 33 -1.00 16.84 -6.30
CA SER A 33 -1.44 17.60 -7.47
C SER A 33 -1.29 16.82 -8.78
N ARG A 34 -0.23 16.04 -8.92
CA ARG A 34 -0.01 15.16 -10.09
C ARG A 34 -0.94 13.95 -10.07
N VAL A 35 -1.24 13.38 -8.91
CA VAL A 35 -2.26 12.32 -8.75
C VAL A 35 -3.63 12.86 -9.15
N LYS A 36 -3.96 14.11 -8.78
CA LYS A 36 -5.19 14.76 -9.26
C LYS A 36 -5.24 14.86 -10.79
N ILE A 37 -4.17 15.32 -11.43
CA ILE A 37 -4.09 15.38 -12.90
C ILE A 37 -4.28 13.98 -13.51
N LEU A 38 -3.64 12.95 -12.96
CA LEU A 38 -3.81 11.58 -13.41
C LEU A 38 -5.26 11.12 -13.30
N ARG A 39 -5.94 11.38 -12.18
CA ARG A 39 -7.36 11.07 -11.96
C ARG A 39 -8.25 11.78 -13.00
N ASP A 40 -8.08 13.09 -13.16
CA ASP A 40 -8.86 13.90 -14.09
C ASP A 40 -8.71 13.40 -15.54
N ARG A 41 -7.51 12.97 -15.91
CA ARG A 41 -7.22 12.41 -17.25
C ARG A 41 -7.82 11.02 -17.46
N LEU A 42 -7.77 10.16 -16.44
CA LEU A 42 -8.43 8.84 -16.49
C LEU A 42 -9.96 9.01 -16.63
N GLN A 43 -10.57 9.91 -15.87
CA GLN A 43 -11.99 10.22 -15.99
C GLN A 43 -12.35 10.77 -17.37
N SER A 44 -11.52 11.63 -17.95
CA SER A 44 -11.70 12.16 -19.32
C SER A 44 -11.62 11.07 -20.39
N ALA A 45 -10.96 9.95 -20.08
CA ALA A 45 -10.88 8.75 -20.93
C ALA A 45 -11.96 7.70 -20.59
N ASP A 46 -13.01 8.09 -19.86
CA ASP A 46 -14.10 7.22 -19.40
C ASP A 46 -13.61 6.04 -18.52
N LYS A 47 -12.58 6.30 -17.69
CA LYS A 47 -11.99 5.35 -16.75
C LYS A 47 -12.13 5.84 -15.31
N GLU A 48 -13.21 5.42 -14.65
CA GLU A 48 -13.41 5.62 -13.21
C GLU A 48 -12.77 4.45 -12.45
N ILE A 49 -11.48 4.58 -12.12
CA ILE A 49 -10.72 3.54 -11.41
C ILE A 49 -10.32 4.09 -10.04
N PRO A 50 -10.66 3.39 -8.94
CA PRO A 50 -10.19 3.73 -7.61
C PRO A 50 -8.66 3.76 -7.54
N ILE A 51 -8.12 4.78 -6.89
CA ILE A 51 -6.68 4.95 -6.66
C ILE A 51 -6.33 4.53 -5.25
N MET A 52 -5.41 3.59 -5.12
CA MET A 52 -4.78 3.19 -3.85
C MET A 52 -3.37 3.76 -3.81
N GLN A 53 -3.14 4.72 -2.92
CA GLN A 53 -1.85 5.39 -2.75
C GLN A 53 -1.03 4.67 -1.66
N ALA A 54 0.20 4.30 -1.99
CA ALA A 54 1.16 3.82 -1.00
C ALA A 54 1.72 5.00 -0.18
N ILE A 55 1.69 4.86 1.14
CA ILE A 55 2.26 5.80 2.11
C ILE A 55 3.42 5.10 2.81
N SER A 56 4.61 5.67 2.69
CA SER A 56 5.79 5.21 3.42
C SER A 56 5.71 5.64 4.87
N VAL A 57 5.78 4.68 5.80
CA VAL A 57 5.71 4.95 7.24
C VAL A 57 7.10 4.91 7.83
N GLU A 58 7.74 6.07 7.94
CA GLU A 58 9.07 6.23 8.55
C GLU A 58 8.95 6.88 9.94
N ASP A 59 8.25 8.00 10.01
CA ASP A 59 8.01 8.78 11.21
C ASP A 59 6.66 9.52 11.16
N MET A 60 6.40 10.42 12.12
CA MET A 60 5.14 11.16 12.21
C MET A 60 4.87 12.13 11.04
N SER A 61 5.84 12.44 10.20
CA SER A 61 5.62 13.24 8.99
C SER A 61 4.73 12.53 7.98
N ALA A 62 4.67 11.19 8.04
CA ALA A 62 3.78 10.37 7.21
C ALA A 62 2.29 10.70 7.43
N VAL A 63 1.91 11.25 8.59
CA VAL A 63 0.53 11.69 8.88
C VAL A 63 0.14 12.88 8.00
N GLU A 64 1.00 13.89 7.93
CA GLU A 64 0.73 15.06 7.09
C GLU A 64 0.79 14.69 5.60
N PHE A 65 1.74 13.84 5.21
CA PHE A 65 1.81 13.31 3.86
C PHE A 65 0.51 12.57 3.47
N ALA A 66 -0.03 11.71 4.34
CA ALA A 66 -1.30 11.03 4.07
C ALA A 66 -2.45 12.02 3.87
N LYS A 67 -2.54 13.08 4.70
CA LYS A 67 -3.57 14.12 4.55
C LYS A 67 -3.52 14.86 3.21
N GLU A 68 -2.30 15.10 2.67
CA GLU A 68 -2.16 15.74 1.36
C GLU A 68 -2.76 14.92 0.22
N TYR A 69 -2.74 13.57 0.35
CA TYR A 69 -3.25 12.66 -0.67
C TYR A 69 -4.70 12.21 -0.45
N GLU A 70 -5.33 12.57 0.68
CA GLU A 70 -6.66 12.07 1.03
C GLU A 70 -7.71 12.41 -0.03
N ASP A 71 -7.73 13.66 -0.53
CA ASP A 71 -8.74 14.12 -1.50
C ASP A 71 -8.53 13.58 -2.92
N VAL A 72 -7.37 12.98 -3.20
CA VAL A 72 -7.01 12.47 -4.52
C VAL A 72 -6.85 10.94 -4.58
N SER A 73 -7.13 10.26 -3.47
CA SER A 73 -7.03 8.81 -3.32
C SER A 73 -8.33 8.22 -2.78
N ASP A 74 -8.57 6.94 -3.03
CA ASP A 74 -9.74 6.22 -2.52
C ASP A 74 -9.35 5.24 -1.40
N TYR A 75 -8.09 4.83 -1.37
CA TYR A 75 -7.50 3.96 -0.34
C TYR A 75 -6.07 4.39 -0.05
N PHE A 76 -5.63 4.14 1.17
CA PHE A 76 -4.20 4.11 1.49
C PHE A 76 -3.73 2.70 1.78
N ILE A 77 -2.48 2.39 1.38
CA ILE A 77 -1.74 1.24 1.88
C ILE A 77 -0.48 1.75 2.59
N LEU A 78 -0.36 1.43 3.87
CA LEU A 78 0.77 1.82 4.70
C LEU A 78 1.83 0.74 4.64
N ASP A 79 3.02 1.06 4.15
CA ASP A 79 4.09 0.08 4.07
C ASP A 79 5.41 0.67 4.60
N THR A 80 6.37 -0.21 4.87
CA THR A 80 7.69 0.17 5.34
C THR A 80 8.53 0.64 4.17
N SER A 81 9.10 1.86 4.25
CA SER A 81 10.12 2.30 3.30
C SER A 81 11.38 1.46 3.43
N THR A 82 12.02 1.16 2.30
CA THR A 82 13.36 0.61 2.28
C THR A 82 14.19 1.29 1.22
N SER A 83 15.32 1.82 1.66
CA SER A 83 16.38 2.36 0.78
C SER A 83 17.02 1.30 -0.14
N LEU A 84 16.61 0.04 -0.04
CA LEU A 84 17.22 -1.07 -0.77
C LEU A 84 16.37 -1.59 -1.94
N VAL A 85 15.10 -1.17 -2.05
CA VAL A 85 14.20 -1.58 -3.13
C VAL A 85 13.53 -0.31 -3.67
N GLN A 86 13.57 -0.13 -4.98
CA GLN A 86 12.92 1.00 -5.63
C GLN A 86 11.40 0.93 -5.39
N GLY A 87 10.84 1.97 -4.80
CA GLY A 87 9.41 2.06 -4.41
C GLY A 87 9.15 1.72 -2.94
N VAL A 88 7.88 1.84 -2.54
CA VAL A 88 7.39 1.56 -1.18
C VAL A 88 6.99 0.09 -1.07
N GLY A 89 7.51 -0.61 -0.06
CA GLY A 89 7.07 -1.98 0.27
C GLY A 89 8.14 -3.08 0.12
N ALA A 90 7.72 -4.32 0.40
CA ALA A 90 8.49 -5.56 0.24
C ALA A 90 9.73 -5.74 1.15
N SER A 91 9.91 -4.92 2.20
CA SER A 91 11.05 -5.03 3.12
C SER A 91 10.96 -6.19 4.12
N GLY A 92 9.76 -6.65 4.45
CA GLY A 92 9.50 -7.61 5.51
C GLY A 92 9.76 -7.09 6.93
N LYS A 93 10.07 -5.79 7.09
CA LYS A 93 10.25 -5.14 8.39
C LYS A 93 8.95 -4.49 8.86
N VAL A 94 8.73 -4.50 10.17
CA VAL A 94 7.62 -3.80 10.82
C VAL A 94 8.06 -2.36 11.09
N HIS A 95 7.23 -1.40 10.70
CA HIS A 95 7.38 0.01 11.07
C HIS A 95 6.66 0.32 12.40
N ASP A 96 6.78 1.55 12.89
CA ASP A 96 6.11 1.95 14.13
C ASP A 96 4.58 2.04 13.95
N TRP A 97 3.85 1.11 14.53
CA TRP A 97 2.38 1.07 14.48
C TRP A 97 1.69 2.25 15.17
N ASN A 98 2.39 3.02 16.02
CA ASN A 98 1.84 4.26 16.56
C ASN A 98 1.66 5.31 15.46
N VAL A 99 2.59 5.39 14.51
CA VAL A 99 2.47 6.25 13.32
C VAL A 99 1.32 5.79 12.43
N SER A 100 1.23 4.48 12.15
CA SER A 100 0.11 3.91 11.38
C SER A 100 -1.24 4.18 12.04
N LYS A 101 -1.32 4.06 13.36
CA LYS A 101 -2.52 4.41 14.14
C LYS A 101 -2.88 5.88 14.00
N ALA A 102 -1.89 6.78 14.08
CA ALA A 102 -2.11 8.21 13.92
C ALA A 102 -2.62 8.56 12.50
N ILE A 103 -2.13 7.86 11.45
CA ILE A 103 -2.67 8.02 10.09
C ILE A 103 -4.13 7.56 10.04
N VAL A 104 -4.43 6.34 10.52
CA VAL A 104 -5.81 5.80 10.53
C VAL A 104 -6.79 6.73 11.25
N ASP A 105 -6.37 7.34 12.37
CA ASP A 105 -7.21 8.28 13.13
C ASP A 105 -7.37 9.65 12.46
N SER A 106 -6.50 9.99 11.52
CA SER A 106 -6.42 11.33 10.91
C SER A 106 -7.10 11.43 9.55
N VAL A 107 -7.36 10.31 8.86
CA VAL A 107 -7.95 10.28 7.51
C VAL A 107 -9.31 9.60 7.52
N LYS A 108 -10.12 9.90 6.50
CA LYS A 108 -11.49 9.37 6.36
C LYS A 108 -11.61 8.20 5.38
N ILE A 109 -10.61 8.05 4.49
CA ILE A 109 -10.60 6.98 3.50
C ILE A 109 -10.08 5.67 4.11
N PRO A 110 -10.46 4.50 3.56
CA PRO A 110 -10.00 3.21 4.05
C PRO A 110 -8.48 3.06 4.00
N VAL A 111 -7.90 2.56 5.10
CA VAL A 111 -6.46 2.36 5.25
C VAL A 111 -6.14 0.87 5.37
N ILE A 112 -5.25 0.38 4.51
CA ILE A 112 -4.72 -0.98 4.53
C ILE A 112 -3.35 -0.93 5.21
N LEU A 113 -3.16 -1.75 6.23
CA LEU A 113 -1.86 -1.88 6.90
C LEU A 113 -1.04 -3.00 6.25
N ALA A 114 0.13 -2.65 5.77
CA ALA A 114 1.15 -3.57 5.24
C ALA A 114 2.45 -3.43 6.04
N GLY A 115 3.57 -3.89 5.48
CA GLY A 115 4.90 -3.74 6.10
C GLY A 115 5.16 -4.74 7.21
N GLY A 116 5.78 -5.87 6.88
CA GLY A 116 6.24 -6.87 7.84
C GLY A 116 5.15 -7.64 8.57
N LEU A 117 3.90 -7.59 8.11
CA LEU A 117 2.84 -8.38 8.70
C LEU A 117 3.01 -9.87 8.42
N SER A 118 2.84 -10.67 9.46
CA SER A 118 2.97 -12.13 9.47
C SER A 118 1.77 -12.79 10.12
N PRO A 119 1.60 -14.12 9.96
CA PRO A 119 0.59 -14.86 10.71
C PRO A 119 0.70 -14.67 12.23
N GLU A 120 1.89 -14.38 12.74
CA GLU A 120 2.16 -14.27 14.18
C GLU A 120 1.80 -12.91 14.76
N ASN A 121 1.89 -11.82 13.97
CA ASN A 121 1.71 -10.45 14.47
C ASN A 121 0.46 -9.72 13.94
N VAL A 122 -0.23 -10.27 12.94
CA VAL A 122 -1.34 -9.58 12.28
C VAL A 122 -2.49 -9.25 13.23
N ARG A 123 -2.80 -10.11 14.21
CA ARG A 123 -3.84 -9.85 15.21
C ARG A 123 -3.49 -8.63 16.07
N ASP A 124 -2.28 -8.60 16.62
CA ASP A 124 -1.80 -7.48 17.44
C ASP A 124 -1.79 -6.18 16.63
N ALA A 125 -1.39 -6.25 15.35
CA ALA A 125 -1.41 -5.12 14.43
C ALA A 125 -2.84 -4.56 14.24
N ILE A 126 -3.82 -5.44 14.01
CA ILE A 126 -5.23 -5.05 13.86
C ILE A 126 -5.76 -4.42 15.15
N GLU A 127 -5.50 -5.02 16.29
CA GLU A 127 -5.96 -4.52 17.60
C GLU A 127 -5.40 -3.13 17.93
N ARG A 128 -4.13 -2.89 17.59
CA ARG A 128 -3.45 -1.61 17.85
C ARG A 128 -3.80 -0.53 16.87
N VAL A 129 -3.75 -0.84 15.57
CA VAL A 129 -3.90 0.16 14.49
C VAL A 129 -5.34 0.37 14.09
N LYS A 130 -6.17 -0.67 14.16
CA LYS A 130 -7.56 -0.70 13.69
C LYS A 130 -7.71 -0.28 12.22
N PRO A 131 -6.91 -0.86 11.30
CA PRO A 131 -7.00 -0.56 9.89
C PRO A 131 -8.28 -1.12 9.28
N TRP A 132 -8.68 -0.62 8.11
CA TRP A 132 -9.77 -1.19 7.32
C TRP A 132 -9.41 -2.56 6.74
N GLY A 133 -8.14 -2.78 6.37
CA GLY A 133 -7.63 -4.04 5.83
C GLY A 133 -6.17 -4.27 6.19
N VAL A 134 -5.68 -5.47 5.89
CA VAL A 134 -4.27 -5.85 6.10
C VAL A 134 -3.70 -6.56 4.88
N ASP A 135 -2.41 -6.35 4.60
CA ASP A 135 -1.67 -6.97 3.51
C ASP A 135 -0.39 -7.64 4.00
N SER A 136 0.00 -8.75 3.37
CA SER A 136 1.26 -9.44 3.64
C SER A 136 1.85 -10.07 2.38
N LEU A 137 3.07 -9.68 2.06
CA LEU A 137 3.84 -10.26 0.96
C LEU A 137 4.88 -11.26 1.48
N THR A 138 5.92 -10.78 2.16
CA THR A 138 7.13 -11.54 2.48
C THR A 138 6.88 -12.70 3.43
N HIS A 139 6.17 -12.45 4.52
CA HIS A 139 5.95 -13.45 5.58
C HIS A 139 4.91 -14.53 5.25
N THR A 140 4.23 -14.40 4.11
CA THR A 140 3.35 -15.44 3.56
C THR A 140 4.02 -16.24 2.43
N ASN A 141 5.34 -16.05 2.23
CA ASN A 141 6.12 -16.77 1.24
C ASN A 141 6.90 -17.95 1.86
N LYS A 142 7.24 -18.93 0.99
CA LYS A 142 8.25 -19.96 1.20
C LYS A 142 9.40 -19.73 0.22
N ILE A 143 10.63 -19.72 0.73
CA ILE A 143 11.83 -19.61 -0.10
C ILE A 143 12.15 -21.00 -0.63
N LEU A 144 12.49 -21.10 -1.92
CA LEU A 144 12.91 -22.30 -2.61
C LEU A 144 14.44 -22.42 -2.58
N ASP A 145 14.95 -23.62 -2.85
CA ASP A 145 16.40 -23.92 -2.86
C ASP A 145 17.20 -23.07 -3.87
N ASN A 146 16.55 -22.59 -4.92
CA ASN A 146 17.15 -21.70 -5.93
C ASN A 146 17.11 -20.21 -5.56
N GLY A 147 16.68 -19.86 -4.33
CA GLY A 147 16.53 -18.50 -3.85
C GLY A 147 15.25 -17.78 -4.28
N ASN A 148 14.45 -18.35 -5.16
CA ASN A 148 13.13 -17.83 -5.53
C ASN A 148 12.13 -18.06 -4.39
N PHE A 149 10.96 -17.41 -4.48
CA PHE A 149 9.89 -17.64 -3.51
C PHE A 149 8.57 -18.01 -4.20
N VAL A 150 7.73 -18.71 -3.45
CA VAL A 150 6.35 -18.99 -3.81
C VAL A 150 5.45 -18.71 -2.61
N LYS A 151 4.15 -18.49 -2.84
CA LYS A 151 3.19 -18.39 -1.73
C LYS A 151 3.10 -19.70 -0.95
N ASP A 152 3.23 -19.60 0.37
CA ASP A 152 2.98 -20.72 1.29
C ASP A 152 1.50 -20.68 1.71
N ILE A 153 0.72 -21.58 1.16
CA ILE A 153 -0.72 -21.64 1.42
C ILE A 153 -1.05 -21.86 2.89
N THR A 154 -0.20 -22.57 3.63
CA THR A 154 -0.38 -22.79 5.07
C THR A 154 -0.23 -21.47 5.83
N LYS A 155 0.80 -20.67 5.50
CA LYS A 155 1.01 -19.35 6.06
C LYS A 155 -0.12 -18.38 5.67
N VAL A 156 -0.57 -18.40 4.41
CA VAL A 156 -1.70 -17.57 3.94
C VAL A 156 -2.97 -17.90 4.74
N ARG A 157 -3.31 -19.19 4.90
CA ARG A 157 -4.47 -19.60 5.70
C ARG A 157 -4.35 -19.18 7.16
N LYS A 158 -3.17 -19.34 7.77
CA LYS A 158 -2.93 -18.92 9.15
C LYS A 158 -3.04 -17.41 9.30
N PHE A 159 -2.47 -16.63 8.36
CA PHE A 159 -2.59 -15.17 8.33
C PHE A 159 -4.07 -14.75 8.26
N PHE A 160 -4.82 -15.30 7.30
CA PHE A 160 -6.25 -15.00 7.17
C PHE A 160 -7.04 -15.33 8.44
N LYS A 161 -6.86 -16.54 9.00
CA LYS A 161 -7.51 -16.95 10.24
C LYS A 161 -7.22 -16.00 11.41
N ASN A 162 -5.96 -15.57 11.56
CA ASN A 162 -5.57 -14.69 12.63
C ASN A 162 -6.01 -13.23 12.41
N ALA A 163 -6.21 -12.82 11.15
CA ALA A 163 -6.74 -11.50 10.81
C ALA A 163 -8.26 -11.40 10.98
N THR A 164 -9.01 -12.50 10.83
CA THR A 164 -10.48 -12.47 10.83
C THR A 164 -11.14 -12.96 12.12
N GLY A 165 -10.37 -13.45 13.06
CA GLY A 165 -10.90 -13.83 14.35
C GLY A 165 -10.68 -15.20 14.78
#